data_283508ac134ca0e4d00805b7c18ea3ec
#
_entry.id   283508ac134ca0e4d00805b7c18ea3ec
#
_cell.length_a   1.000
_cell.length_b   1.000
_cell.length_c   1.000
_cell.angle_alpha   90.00
_cell.angle_beta   90.00
_cell.angle_gamma   90.00
#
_symmetry.space_group_name_H-M   'P 1'
#
loop_
_entity.id
_entity.type
_entity.pdbx_description
1 polymer ?
#
loop_
_entity_poly.entity_id
_entity_poly.type
_entity_poly.pdbx_seq_one_letter_code
_entity_poly.pdbx_strand_id
1 'polypeptide(L)'
;MSRVRRRGSGAAMCLVMLLAGLLGTGPAATQTRLLLPADLALTDHTGAPFTPRDTRGKVVLLAFGYTHCPDVCPMTLSVMAQTMRTLGTDADRVAPLFVSLDPARDVAPLLAQYVRYFHPAIVGLTGTDRELKRLTSSLSTDFYVRGDLAGDRYTLDHTANLYLIDASWQVASIVPFGLPPAFLHHRVMALINGQDDDE
;
A
#
# COMPACT_ATOMS: atom_id res chain seq x y z
N MET A 1 -30.19 -13.56 85.85
CA MET A 1 -31.21 -12.48 85.89
C MET A 1 -30.77 -11.41 84.88
N SER A 2 -31.66 -10.82 84.18
CA SER A 2 -31.60 -9.70 83.21
C SER A 2 -31.18 -10.01 81.80
N ARG A 3 -32.20 -10.10 81.01
CA ARG A 3 -32.24 -10.07 79.55
C ARG A 3 -31.97 -8.65 79.05
N VAL A 4 -31.11 -8.47 78.10
CA VAL A 4 -31.08 -7.27 77.26
C VAL A 4 -31.28 -7.69 75.80
N ARG A 5 -32.43 -7.30 75.29
CA ARG A 5 -32.80 -7.33 73.88
C ARG A 5 -31.98 -6.26 73.14
N ARG A 6 -31.33 -6.64 72.05
CA ARG A 6 -30.94 -5.68 71.00
C ARG A 6 -31.80 -5.91 69.75
N ARG A 7 -32.61 -4.92 69.51
CA ARG A 7 -33.40 -4.72 68.29
C ARG A 7 -32.50 -4.26 67.15
N GLY A 8 -32.80 -4.73 66.00
CA GLY A 8 -32.22 -4.54 64.74
C GLY A 8 -32.22 -3.12 64.20
N SER A 9 -31.41 -2.94 63.23
CA SER A 9 -31.52 -1.94 62.17
C SER A 9 -30.90 -2.55 60.93
N GLY A 10 -31.73 -3.25 60.22
CA GLY A 10 -31.53 -3.54 58.82
C GLY A 10 -32.19 -2.41 58.04
N ALA A 11 -31.42 -1.60 57.33
CA ALA A 11 -31.88 -0.78 56.22
C ALA A 11 -30.76 0.26 55.89
N ALA A 12 -29.70 -0.11 55.26
CA ALA A 12 -28.84 0.82 54.54
C ALA A 12 -27.78 0.04 53.71
N MET A 13 -28.17 -0.79 52.77
CA MET A 13 -27.20 -1.39 51.84
C MET A 13 -27.88 -1.82 50.54
N CYS A 14 -28.46 -0.88 49.84
CA CYS A 14 -28.98 -1.09 48.47
C CYS A 14 -29.01 0.24 47.69
N LEU A 15 -27.89 0.97 47.59
CA LEU A 15 -27.84 2.14 46.70
C LEU A 15 -26.41 2.49 46.26
N VAL A 16 -25.60 1.53 45.85
CA VAL A 16 -24.25 1.81 45.23
C VAL A 16 -23.94 0.90 44.04
N MET A 17 -24.91 0.41 43.31
CA MET A 17 -24.66 -0.43 42.09
C MET A 17 -25.46 0.05 40.91
N LEU A 18 -25.39 1.34 40.53
CA LEU A 18 -26.04 1.84 39.32
C LEU A 18 -25.28 3.04 38.69
N LEU A 19 -23.93 3.02 38.71
CA LEU A 19 -23.12 4.06 38.04
C LEU A 19 -21.90 3.46 37.30
N ALA A 20 -22.01 2.29 36.70
CA ALA A 20 -20.93 1.69 35.89
C ALA A 20 -21.46 1.31 34.50
N GLY A 21 -21.94 2.28 33.75
CA GLY A 21 -22.54 2.02 32.44
C GLY A 21 -22.37 3.15 31.41
N LEU A 22 -21.43 4.07 31.62
CA LEU A 22 -21.09 5.11 30.61
C LEU A 22 -19.59 5.10 30.33
N LEU A 23 -19.03 3.93 29.99
CA LEU A 23 -17.73 3.87 29.36
C LEU A 23 -17.92 4.16 27.89
N GLY A 24 -17.48 5.33 27.50
CA GLY A 24 -17.61 5.95 26.22
C GLY A 24 -17.23 5.07 25.05
N THR A 25 -18.11 4.98 24.10
CA THR A 25 -17.72 4.77 22.71
C THR A 25 -16.89 6.01 22.29
N GLY A 26 -15.59 5.93 22.48
CA GLY A 26 -14.67 6.90 21.89
C GLY A 26 -14.94 6.96 20.38
N PRO A 27 -14.80 8.14 19.74
CA PRO A 27 -14.93 8.22 18.29
C PRO A 27 -13.92 7.25 17.69
N ALA A 28 -14.38 6.31 16.87
CA ALA A 28 -13.52 5.48 16.05
C ALA A 28 -12.59 6.44 15.28
N ALA A 29 -11.30 6.33 15.49
CA ALA A 29 -10.33 7.13 14.75
C ALA A 29 -10.56 6.82 13.26
N THR A 30 -11.09 7.78 12.54
CA THR A 30 -11.24 7.69 11.10
C THR A 30 -9.83 7.66 10.52
N GLN A 31 -9.34 6.46 10.23
CA GLN A 31 -8.08 6.30 9.52
C GLN A 31 -8.28 6.95 8.15
N THR A 32 -7.55 8.01 7.88
CA THR A 32 -7.54 8.64 6.55
C THR A 32 -6.92 7.65 5.59
N ARG A 33 -7.75 6.87 4.90
CA ARG A 33 -7.27 5.96 3.85
C ARG A 33 -6.74 6.79 2.70
N LEU A 34 -5.53 6.51 2.28
CA LEU A 34 -4.95 7.13 1.09
C LEU A 34 -5.71 6.62 -0.14
N LEU A 35 -6.19 7.54 -0.96
CA LEU A 35 -6.95 7.25 -2.17
C LEU A 35 -6.12 7.65 -3.39
N LEU A 36 -6.03 6.74 -4.35
CA LEU A 36 -5.44 7.08 -5.65
C LEU A 36 -6.41 7.92 -6.48
N PRO A 37 -5.89 8.84 -7.31
CA PRO A 37 -6.74 9.64 -8.20
C PRO A 37 -7.51 8.75 -9.17
N ALA A 38 -8.84 8.83 -9.13
CA ALA A 38 -9.71 8.01 -10.01
C ALA A 38 -9.56 8.34 -11.50
N ASP A 39 -9.09 9.57 -11.79
CA ASP A 39 -8.81 10.10 -13.12
C ASP A 39 -7.32 10.02 -13.50
N LEU A 40 -6.56 9.18 -12.80
CA LEU A 40 -5.15 8.95 -13.12
C LEU A 40 -5.03 8.39 -14.55
N ALA A 41 -4.18 9.03 -15.35
CA ALA A 41 -3.87 8.60 -16.70
C ALA A 41 -2.35 8.48 -16.85
N LEU A 42 -1.87 7.26 -16.99
CA LEU A 42 -0.48 6.94 -17.24
C LEU A 42 -0.33 6.29 -18.61
N THR A 43 0.89 5.99 -18.99
CA THR A 43 1.22 5.22 -20.20
C THR A 43 1.94 3.95 -19.78
N ASP A 44 1.54 2.81 -20.30
CA ASP A 44 2.22 1.56 -20.02
C ASP A 44 3.47 1.36 -20.90
N HIS A 45 4.23 0.34 -20.59
CA HIS A 45 5.46 0.00 -21.30
C HIS A 45 5.25 -0.51 -22.75
N THR A 46 4.00 -0.61 -23.21
CA THR A 46 3.66 -0.86 -24.63
C THR A 46 3.33 0.42 -25.37
N GLY A 47 3.23 1.54 -24.66
CA GLY A 47 2.79 2.83 -25.19
C GLY A 47 1.29 3.03 -25.13
N ALA A 48 0.53 2.09 -24.56
CA ALA A 48 -0.92 2.21 -24.41
C ALA A 48 -1.29 3.06 -23.18
N PRO A 49 -2.44 3.77 -23.23
CA PRO A 49 -2.99 4.46 -22.06
C PRO A 49 -3.31 3.45 -20.95
N PHE A 50 -2.97 3.80 -19.73
CA PHE A 50 -3.28 3.05 -18.51
C PHE A 50 -4.08 3.90 -17.54
N THR A 51 -5.11 3.30 -16.97
CA THR A 51 -5.99 3.90 -15.97
C THR A 51 -6.24 2.94 -14.81
N PRO A 52 -6.72 3.40 -13.67
CA PRO A 52 -7.16 2.54 -12.57
C PRO A 52 -8.13 1.42 -12.97
N ARG A 53 -8.93 1.64 -14.01
CA ARG A 53 -9.91 0.66 -14.49
C ARG A 53 -9.28 -0.61 -15.04
N ASP A 54 -8.02 -0.54 -15.49
CA ASP A 54 -7.31 -1.67 -16.10
C ASP A 54 -6.91 -2.73 -15.07
N THR A 55 -6.98 -2.38 -13.78
CA THR A 55 -6.73 -3.31 -12.66
C THR A 55 -7.98 -3.58 -11.80
N ARG A 56 -9.17 -3.22 -12.31
CA ARG A 56 -10.40 -3.38 -11.54
C ARG A 56 -10.62 -4.82 -11.07
N GLY A 57 -10.96 -4.97 -9.78
CA GLY A 57 -11.20 -6.26 -9.15
C GLY A 57 -9.93 -7.04 -8.78
N LYS A 58 -8.76 -6.45 -8.98
CA LYS A 58 -7.47 -7.05 -8.58
C LYS A 58 -6.87 -6.30 -7.40
N VAL A 59 -6.10 -7.01 -6.61
CA VAL A 59 -5.15 -6.40 -5.66
C VAL A 59 -4.00 -5.82 -6.46
N VAL A 60 -3.69 -4.55 -6.26
CA VAL A 60 -2.56 -3.90 -6.94
C VAL A 60 -1.34 -3.89 -6.03
N LEU A 61 -0.22 -4.35 -6.56
CA LEU A 61 1.08 -4.30 -5.93
C LEU A 61 1.92 -3.25 -6.66
N LEU A 62 2.05 -2.05 -6.09
CA LEU A 62 2.66 -0.90 -6.74
C LEU A 62 4.01 -0.55 -6.12
N ALA A 63 5.01 -0.34 -6.96
CA ALA A 63 6.32 0.20 -6.61
C ALA A 63 6.67 1.40 -7.48
N PHE A 64 7.37 2.38 -6.88
CA PHE A 64 8.02 3.47 -7.61
C PHE A 64 9.49 3.16 -7.83
N GLY A 65 10.04 3.72 -8.89
CA GLY A 65 11.46 3.59 -9.19
C GLY A 65 11.84 4.20 -10.53
N TYR A 66 12.97 3.75 -11.07
CA TYR A 66 13.46 4.11 -12.40
C TYR A 66 14.47 3.06 -12.87
N THR A 67 14.66 2.91 -14.19
CA THR A 67 15.48 1.81 -14.74
C THR A 67 16.97 1.94 -14.43
N HIS A 68 17.46 3.17 -14.24
CA HIS A 68 18.87 3.49 -13.93
C HIS A 68 19.20 3.44 -12.42
N CYS A 69 18.27 2.97 -11.58
CA CYS A 69 18.53 2.79 -10.16
C CYS A 69 19.47 1.58 -9.95
N PRO A 70 20.63 1.76 -9.28
CA PRO A 70 21.65 0.71 -9.23
C PRO A 70 21.34 -0.39 -8.20
N ASP A 71 20.43 -0.19 -7.25
CA ASP A 71 20.31 -1.06 -6.07
C ASP A 71 18.85 -1.34 -5.66
N VAL A 72 18.16 -0.37 -5.10
CA VAL A 72 16.86 -0.57 -4.44
C VAL A 72 15.76 -1.05 -5.40
N CYS A 73 15.68 -0.46 -6.61
CA CYS A 73 14.62 -0.81 -7.56
C CYS A 73 14.71 -2.26 -8.06
N PRO A 74 15.89 -2.78 -8.50
CA PRO A 74 15.99 -4.19 -8.88
C PRO A 74 15.71 -5.15 -7.71
N MET A 75 16.08 -4.80 -6.47
CA MET A 75 15.73 -5.60 -5.30
C MET A 75 14.22 -5.62 -5.06
N THR A 76 13.55 -4.48 -5.13
CA THR A 76 12.09 -4.38 -5.00
C THR A 76 11.36 -5.21 -6.06
N LEU A 77 11.77 -5.08 -7.33
CA LEU A 77 11.19 -5.87 -8.42
C LEU A 77 11.45 -7.37 -8.28
N SER A 78 12.59 -7.77 -7.72
CA SER A 78 12.88 -9.17 -7.41
C SER A 78 11.93 -9.72 -6.33
N VAL A 79 11.63 -8.95 -5.29
CA VAL A 79 10.65 -9.31 -4.25
C VAL A 79 9.25 -9.43 -4.87
N MET A 80 8.82 -8.46 -5.68
CA MET A 80 7.54 -8.53 -6.40
C MET A 80 7.45 -9.77 -7.28
N ALA A 81 8.48 -10.02 -8.08
CA ALA A 81 8.54 -11.18 -8.98
C ALA A 81 8.49 -12.52 -8.23
N GLN A 82 9.18 -12.64 -7.11
CA GLN A 82 9.13 -13.85 -6.29
C GLN A 82 7.74 -14.02 -5.66
N THR A 83 7.13 -12.94 -5.17
CA THR A 83 5.74 -12.97 -4.67
C THR A 83 4.79 -13.46 -5.75
N MET A 84 4.84 -12.90 -6.97
CA MET A 84 3.99 -13.33 -8.08
C MET A 84 4.15 -14.83 -8.40
N ARG A 85 5.39 -15.34 -8.37
CA ARG A 85 5.64 -16.79 -8.59
C ARG A 85 5.05 -17.66 -7.50
N THR A 86 5.06 -17.20 -6.24
CA THR A 86 4.54 -18.00 -5.10
C THR A 86 3.02 -17.97 -4.98
N LEU A 87 2.34 -16.99 -5.60
CA LEU A 87 0.87 -16.91 -5.64
C LEU A 87 0.23 -18.01 -6.50
N GLY A 88 0.96 -18.61 -7.43
CA GLY A 88 0.42 -19.67 -8.28
C GLY A 88 -0.80 -19.20 -9.07
N THR A 89 -1.94 -19.86 -8.92
CA THR A 89 -3.21 -19.53 -9.61
C THR A 89 -3.83 -18.22 -9.13
N ASP A 90 -3.51 -17.76 -7.91
CA ASP A 90 -4.00 -16.47 -7.40
C ASP A 90 -3.27 -15.26 -8.01
N ALA A 91 -2.16 -15.49 -8.74
CA ALA A 91 -1.43 -14.43 -9.42
C ALA A 91 -2.31 -13.64 -10.42
N ASP A 92 -3.32 -14.27 -11.02
CA ASP A 92 -4.26 -13.62 -11.95
C ASP A 92 -5.16 -12.59 -11.25
N ARG A 93 -5.26 -12.64 -9.93
CA ARG A 93 -6.01 -11.70 -9.08
C ARG A 93 -5.15 -10.52 -8.61
N VAL A 94 -3.90 -10.46 -9.03
CA VAL A 94 -2.94 -9.41 -8.66
C VAL A 94 -2.49 -8.66 -9.91
N ALA A 95 -2.32 -7.34 -9.78
CA ALA A 95 -1.74 -6.47 -10.80
C ALA A 95 -0.44 -5.86 -10.26
N PRO A 96 0.73 -6.42 -10.58
CA PRO A 96 2.01 -5.86 -10.19
C PRO A 96 2.38 -4.69 -11.11
N LEU A 97 2.52 -3.49 -10.54
CA LEU A 97 2.79 -2.24 -11.24
C LEU A 97 4.13 -1.65 -10.79
N PHE A 98 4.95 -1.28 -11.75
CA PHE A 98 6.17 -0.51 -11.53
C PHE A 98 6.04 0.86 -12.20
N VAL A 99 5.96 1.93 -11.41
CA VAL A 99 5.81 3.30 -11.91
C VAL A 99 7.16 3.97 -11.96
N SER A 100 7.64 4.23 -13.17
CA SER A 100 8.87 5.00 -13.36
C SER A 100 8.64 6.48 -13.04
N LEU A 101 9.55 7.02 -12.23
CA LEU A 101 9.64 8.43 -11.87
C LEU A 101 10.58 9.23 -12.80
N ASP A 102 11.07 8.59 -13.84
CA ASP A 102 12.03 9.16 -14.79
C ASP A 102 11.55 9.07 -16.24
N PRO A 103 10.52 9.82 -16.61
CA PRO A 103 9.96 9.74 -17.95
C PRO A 103 10.93 10.18 -19.05
N ALA A 104 11.98 10.92 -18.70
CA ALA A 104 12.97 11.39 -19.66
C ALA A 104 13.86 10.25 -20.18
N ARG A 105 14.28 9.32 -19.30
CA ARG A 105 15.15 8.18 -19.66
C ARG A 105 14.37 6.88 -19.86
N ASP A 106 13.30 6.67 -19.11
CA ASP A 106 12.55 5.42 -19.10
C ASP A 106 11.47 5.40 -20.17
N VAL A 107 11.92 5.42 -21.43
CA VAL A 107 11.00 5.28 -22.59
C VAL A 107 10.37 3.89 -22.63
N ALA A 108 9.20 3.77 -23.25
CA ALA A 108 8.41 2.53 -23.24
C ALA A 108 9.19 1.25 -23.60
N PRO A 109 10.03 1.19 -24.65
CA PRO A 109 10.81 -0.02 -24.97
C PRO A 109 11.81 -0.41 -23.88
N LEU A 110 12.48 0.56 -23.27
CA LEU A 110 13.45 0.32 -22.20
C LEU A 110 12.72 -0.17 -20.93
N LEU A 111 11.63 0.48 -20.59
CA LEU A 111 10.80 0.09 -19.45
C LEU A 111 10.23 -1.32 -19.64
N ALA A 112 9.78 -1.67 -20.85
CA ALA A 112 9.32 -3.02 -21.20
C ALA A 112 10.41 -4.08 -20.96
N GLN A 113 11.62 -3.82 -21.46
CA GLN A 113 12.75 -4.72 -21.27
C GLN A 113 13.07 -4.89 -19.78
N TYR A 114 13.09 -3.80 -19.05
CA TYR A 114 13.43 -3.78 -17.63
C TYR A 114 12.46 -4.58 -16.78
N VAL A 115 11.16 -4.32 -16.86
CA VAL A 115 10.18 -5.01 -16.01
C VAL A 115 10.04 -6.50 -16.37
N ARG A 116 10.11 -6.86 -17.67
CA ARG A 116 10.03 -8.25 -18.14
C ARG A 116 11.20 -9.11 -17.68
N TYR A 117 12.37 -8.51 -17.48
CA TYR A 117 13.52 -9.21 -16.91
C TYR A 117 13.20 -9.84 -15.55
N PHE A 118 12.38 -9.21 -14.73
CA PHE A 118 11.99 -9.71 -13.41
C PHE A 118 10.80 -10.67 -13.50
N HIS A 119 9.71 -10.25 -14.14
CA HIS A 119 8.51 -11.08 -14.29
C HIS A 119 7.60 -10.57 -15.42
N PRO A 120 7.06 -11.46 -16.28
CA PRO A 120 6.25 -11.05 -17.44
C PRO A 120 4.94 -10.34 -17.07
N ALA A 121 4.39 -10.58 -15.86
CA ALA A 121 3.16 -9.93 -15.42
C ALA A 121 3.39 -8.50 -14.91
N ILE A 122 4.63 -8.07 -14.63
CA ILE A 122 4.89 -6.71 -14.13
C ILE A 122 4.64 -5.72 -15.27
N VAL A 123 3.72 -4.78 -15.01
CA VAL A 123 3.43 -3.70 -15.94
C VAL A 123 4.26 -2.48 -15.54
N GLY A 124 5.14 -2.05 -16.43
CA GLY A 124 5.87 -0.78 -16.29
C GLY A 124 4.99 0.38 -16.73
N LEU A 125 4.89 1.40 -15.90
CA LEU A 125 4.08 2.60 -16.14
C LEU A 125 4.98 3.84 -16.08
N THR A 126 4.62 4.83 -16.86
CA THR A 126 5.20 6.18 -16.80
C THR A 126 4.13 7.21 -17.13
N GLY A 127 4.45 8.48 -17.03
CA GLY A 127 3.50 9.55 -17.32
C GLY A 127 4.18 10.91 -17.40
N THR A 128 3.40 11.98 -17.51
CA THR A 128 3.93 13.33 -17.40
C THR A 128 4.36 13.62 -15.96
N ASP A 129 5.29 14.55 -15.78
CA ASP A 129 5.71 15.02 -14.44
C ASP A 129 4.54 15.41 -13.55
N ARG A 130 3.50 16.00 -14.13
CA ARG A 130 2.29 16.38 -13.41
C ARG A 130 1.53 15.16 -12.88
N GLU A 131 1.38 14.12 -13.69
CA GLU A 131 0.67 12.90 -13.31
C GLU A 131 1.46 12.09 -12.31
N LEU A 132 2.78 11.99 -12.48
CA LEU A 132 3.66 11.33 -11.53
C LEU A 132 3.63 12.03 -10.17
N LYS A 133 3.69 13.38 -10.14
CA LYS A 133 3.55 14.16 -8.90
C LYS A 133 2.17 13.99 -8.25
N ARG A 134 1.09 13.96 -9.03
CA ARG A 134 -0.26 13.69 -8.47
C ARG A 134 -0.32 12.31 -7.81
N LEU A 135 0.20 11.29 -8.47
CA LEU A 135 0.19 9.92 -7.95
C LEU A 135 1.06 9.81 -6.69
N THR A 136 2.30 10.29 -6.72
CA THR A 136 3.21 10.22 -5.57
C THR A 136 2.67 10.99 -4.37
N SER A 137 2.10 12.20 -4.59
CA SER A 137 1.48 12.98 -3.53
C SER A 137 0.28 12.28 -2.90
N SER A 138 -0.54 11.58 -3.69
CA SER A 138 -1.69 10.81 -3.18
C SER A 138 -1.28 9.63 -2.30
N LEU A 139 -0.04 9.15 -2.44
CA LEU A 139 0.55 8.06 -1.67
C LEU A 139 1.54 8.55 -0.59
N SER A 140 1.56 9.85 -0.31
CA SER A 140 2.51 10.48 0.62
C SER A 140 3.96 10.08 0.32
N THR A 141 4.29 10.01 -0.97
CA THR A 141 5.60 9.66 -1.49
C THR A 141 6.21 10.87 -2.15
N ASP A 142 7.47 11.13 -1.84
CA ASP A 142 8.24 12.19 -2.47
C ASP A 142 9.37 11.59 -3.31
N PHE A 143 9.79 12.33 -4.34
CA PHE A 143 10.99 12.04 -5.09
C PHE A 143 11.73 13.32 -5.47
N TYR A 144 13.05 13.22 -5.54
CA TYR A 144 13.95 14.34 -5.80
C TYR A 144 15.07 13.93 -6.74
N VAL A 145 15.39 14.82 -7.66
CA VAL A 145 16.56 14.65 -8.55
C VAL A 145 17.83 15.04 -7.83
N ARG A 146 18.86 14.19 -7.95
CA ARG A 146 20.20 14.42 -7.44
C ARG A 146 21.20 14.39 -8.60
N GLY A 147 21.92 15.48 -8.81
CA GLY A 147 22.94 15.59 -9.86
C GLY A 147 22.53 16.51 -11.00
N ASP A 148 23.17 16.35 -12.13
CA ASP A 148 23.01 17.23 -13.29
C ASP A 148 22.06 16.62 -14.33
N LEU A 149 20.86 17.20 -14.41
CA LEU A 149 19.83 16.81 -15.39
C LEU A 149 20.27 17.03 -16.85
N ALA A 150 21.14 18.01 -17.10
CA ALA A 150 21.59 18.31 -18.46
C ALA A 150 22.60 17.29 -19.01
N GLY A 151 23.19 16.49 -18.12
CA GLY A 151 24.28 15.57 -18.46
C GLY A 151 23.96 14.09 -18.31
N ASP A 152 22.73 13.65 -18.20
CA ASP A 152 22.29 12.26 -17.93
C ASP A 152 22.93 11.62 -16.67
N ARG A 153 23.66 12.39 -15.88
CA ARG A 153 24.36 11.95 -14.67
C ARG A 153 23.62 12.36 -13.42
N TYR A 154 22.39 11.85 -13.30
CA TYR A 154 21.57 12.08 -12.11
C TYR A 154 21.00 10.79 -11.57
N THR A 155 20.64 10.81 -10.30
CA THR A 155 19.86 9.78 -9.61
C THR A 155 18.57 10.39 -9.10
N LEU A 156 17.58 9.53 -8.79
CA LEU A 156 16.34 9.93 -8.14
C LEU A 156 16.31 9.33 -6.76
N ASP A 157 16.26 10.19 -5.74
CA ASP A 157 15.93 9.77 -4.39
C ASP A 157 14.41 9.70 -4.28
N HIS A 158 13.86 8.59 -3.82
CA HIS A 158 12.44 8.41 -3.62
C HIS A 158 12.15 7.47 -2.45
N THR A 159 10.93 7.52 -1.92
CA THR A 159 10.47 6.57 -0.92
C THR A 159 10.38 5.16 -1.52
N ALA A 160 11.08 4.20 -0.94
CA ALA A 160 11.22 2.84 -1.46
C ALA A 160 10.19 1.85 -0.87
N ASN A 161 8.96 2.27 -0.70
CA ASN A 161 7.88 1.42 -0.22
C ASN A 161 7.19 0.67 -1.37
N LEU A 162 6.63 -0.49 -1.04
CA LEU A 162 5.61 -1.16 -1.83
C LEU A 162 4.22 -0.78 -1.30
N TYR A 163 3.30 -0.48 -2.19
CA TYR A 163 1.92 -0.16 -1.85
C TYR A 163 1.02 -1.31 -2.25
N LEU A 164 0.29 -1.86 -1.29
CA LEU A 164 -0.80 -2.78 -1.53
C LEU A 164 -2.09 -1.98 -1.61
N ILE A 165 -2.78 -2.09 -2.73
CA ILE A 165 -4.00 -1.36 -3.03
C ILE A 165 -5.08 -2.41 -3.26
N ASP A 166 -6.20 -2.27 -2.60
CA ASP A 166 -7.31 -3.21 -2.70
C ASP A 166 -8.10 -3.08 -4.02
N ALA A 167 -9.05 -3.96 -4.23
CA ALA A 167 -9.89 -3.98 -5.44
C ALA A 167 -10.78 -2.73 -5.58
N SER A 168 -10.93 -1.92 -4.54
CA SER A 168 -11.64 -0.64 -4.53
C SER A 168 -10.73 0.57 -4.72
N TRP A 169 -9.45 0.35 -5.00
CA TRP A 169 -8.42 1.37 -5.21
C TRP A 169 -8.08 2.20 -3.96
N GLN A 170 -8.24 1.60 -2.80
CA GLN A 170 -7.77 2.15 -1.53
C GLN A 170 -6.45 1.51 -1.14
N VAL A 171 -5.56 2.30 -0.55
CA VAL A 171 -4.31 1.78 0.00
C VAL A 171 -4.63 0.97 1.25
N ALA A 172 -4.49 -0.33 1.15
CA ALA A 172 -4.70 -1.26 2.26
C ALA A 172 -3.45 -1.41 3.13
N SER A 173 -2.26 -1.33 2.54
CA SER A 173 -1.01 -1.46 3.29
C SER A 173 0.16 -0.78 2.58
N ILE A 174 1.06 -0.20 3.38
CA ILE A 174 2.35 0.30 2.93
C ILE A 174 3.42 -0.62 3.49
N VAL A 175 4.13 -1.31 2.61
CA VAL A 175 5.15 -2.30 2.96
C VAL A 175 6.52 -1.66 2.80
N PRO A 176 7.28 -1.46 3.89
CA PRO A 176 8.62 -0.91 3.83
C PRO A 176 9.57 -1.77 3.00
N PHE A 177 10.55 -1.13 2.36
CA PHE A 177 11.64 -1.82 1.67
C PHE A 177 12.39 -2.77 2.63
N GLY A 178 12.83 -3.92 2.10
CA GLY A 178 13.65 -4.89 2.83
C GLY A 178 12.85 -6.02 3.50
N LEU A 179 11.52 -5.99 3.44
CA LEU A 179 10.72 -7.12 3.91
C LEU A 179 10.77 -8.29 2.92
N PRO A 180 10.77 -9.54 3.42
CA PRO A 180 10.91 -10.73 2.58
C PRO A 180 9.67 -11.00 1.72
N PRO A 181 9.81 -11.69 0.57
CA PRO A 181 8.69 -12.05 -0.30
C PRO A 181 7.57 -12.83 0.40
N ALA A 182 7.89 -13.63 1.42
CA ALA A 182 6.90 -14.37 2.20
C ALA A 182 5.95 -13.45 2.96
N PHE A 183 6.46 -12.33 3.50
CA PHE A 183 5.62 -11.31 4.13
C PHE A 183 4.66 -10.68 3.12
N LEU A 184 5.19 -10.28 1.97
CA LEU A 184 4.38 -9.68 0.91
C LEU A 184 3.32 -10.65 0.37
N HIS A 185 3.68 -11.93 0.19
CA HIS A 185 2.75 -12.98 -0.19
C HIS A 185 1.58 -13.10 0.80
N HIS A 186 1.89 -13.18 2.11
CA HIS A 186 0.86 -13.28 3.15
C HIS A 186 -0.10 -12.08 3.11
N ARG A 187 0.42 -10.85 3.00
CA ARG A 187 -0.40 -9.64 2.92
C ARG A 187 -1.29 -9.59 1.66
N VAL A 188 -0.74 -10.00 0.52
CA VAL A 188 -1.50 -10.09 -0.73
C VAL A 188 -2.64 -11.12 -0.61
N MET A 189 -2.36 -12.30 -0.04
CA MET A 189 -3.36 -13.35 0.17
C MET A 189 -4.47 -12.91 1.13
N ALA A 190 -4.14 -12.17 2.18
CA ALA A 190 -5.13 -11.60 3.09
C ALA A 190 -6.10 -10.68 2.33
N LEU A 191 -5.60 -9.77 1.51
CA LEU A 191 -6.44 -8.87 0.68
C LEU A 191 -7.28 -9.64 -0.36
N ILE A 192 -6.70 -10.65 -1.00
CA ILE A 192 -7.42 -11.52 -1.95
C ILE A 192 -8.61 -12.22 -1.28
N ASN A 193 -8.47 -12.60 -0.01
CA ASN A 193 -9.49 -13.31 0.75
C ASN A 193 -10.45 -12.37 1.50
N GLY A 194 -10.31 -11.05 1.34
CA GLY A 194 -11.14 -10.05 2.02
C GLY A 194 -10.89 -9.98 3.52
N GLN A 195 -9.70 -10.35 3.96
CA GLN A 195 -9.24 -10.24 5.34
C GLN A 195 -8.49 -8.90 5.45
N ASP A 196 -9.17 -7.85 5.87
CA ASP A 196 -8.53 -6.61 6.29
C ASP A 196 -7.87 -6.89 7.64
N ASP A 197 -6.54 -6.91 7.70
CA ASP A 197 -5.81 -7.06 8.96
C ASP A 197 -5.89 -5.73 9.73
N ASP A 198 -6.95 -5.53 10.46
CA ASP A 198 -7.11 -4.49 11.49
C ASP A 198 -6.50 -4.93 12.85
N GLU A 199 -5.32 -5.61 12.83
CA GLU A 199 -4.54 -5.90 14.05
C GLU A 199 -3.10 -5.41 13.95
#